data_92fa6ee45b28e3662267fe8f6a85cf88
#
_entry.id   92fa6ee45b28e3662267fe8f6a85cf88
#
_cell.length_a   1.000
_cell.length_b   1.000
_cell.length_c   1.000
_cell.angle_alpha   90.00
_cell.angle_beta   90.00
_cell.angle_gamma   90.00
#
_symmetry.space_group_name_H-M   'P 1'
#
loop_
_entity.id
_entity.type
_entity.pdbx_description
1 polymer ?
#
loop_
_entity_poly.entity_id
_entity_poly.type
_entity_poly.pdbx_seq_one_letter_code
_entity_poly.pdbx_strand_id
1 'polypeptide(L)'
;DAITNVQTQGVDEGGIVKQLGDYLSVLRRGRIFSIEAGKNALRPVSSINAYGPGISPGGAWYDEMLISGRTIVVIGYSYARGGTEIGLFHIDEAGKLHYRSTYHMRSNDYFSSRNYASRLIGKQLIFYSPMEVNLYGDSSNSLPAVRAWQQKPGAFKRILPATEIYQTGLSTDGYDLTLHSVTTCDISERSTLDCSAKA
;
A
#
# COMPACT_ATOMS: atom_id res chain seq x y z
N ASP A 1 11.50 4.23 -19.42
CA ASP A 1 11.71 3.06 -18.53
C ASP A 1 11.98 3.57 -17.13
N ALA A 2 11.28 3.02 -16.14
CA ALA A 2 11.56 3.30 -14.73
C ALA A 2 12.80 2.48 -14.33
N ILE A 3 13.87 3.16 -13.90
CA ILE A 3 15.03 2.49 -13.32
C ILE A 3 14.77 2.42 -11.83
N THR A 4 14.43 1.23 -11.36
CA THR A 4 14.33 0.92 -9.94
C THR A 4 15.35 -0.18 -9.65
N ASN A 5 15.95 -0.15 -8.47
CA ASN A 5 16.82 -1.25 -8.03
C ASN A 5 15.93 -2.43 -7.62
N VAL A 6 15.47 -3.20 -8.60
CA VAL A 6 14.56 -4.32 -8.41
C VAL A 6 15.29 -5.64 -8.57
N GLN A 7 14.93 -6.63 -7.74
CA GLN A 7 15.50 -7.98 -7.82
C GLN A 7 14.97 -8.74 -9.04
N THR A 8 13.76 -8.42 -9.50
CA THR A 8 13.11 -9.09 -10.64
C THR A 8 12.59 -8.06 -11.62
N GLN A 9 12.94 -8.19 -12.90
CA GLN A 9 12.46 -7.29 -13.96
C GLN A 9 10.93 -7.29 -14.04
N GLY A 10 10.32 -6.10 -14.09
CA GLY A 10 8.86 -5.93 -14.17
C GLY A 10 8.12 -6.00 -12.84
N VAL A 11 8.83 -6.27 -11.74
CA VAL A 11 8.29 -6.25 -10.38
C VAL A 11 8.86 -5.04 -9.65
N ASP A 12 8.03 -4.05 -9.32
CA ASP A 12 8.48 -2.92 -8.51
C ASP A 12 8.38 -3.27 -7.03
N GLU A 13 9.44 -2.95 -6.31
CA GLU A 13 9.59 -3.17 -4.87
C GLU A 13 9.53 -1.83 -4.13
N GLY A 14 9.07 -1.86 -2.88
CA GLY A 14 9.00 -0.67 -2.05
C GLY A 14 10.34 0.06 -1.90
N GLY A 15 10.29 1.38 -1.88
CA GLY A 15 11.45 2.24 -1.68
C GLY A 15 11.06 3.70 -1.58
N ILE A 16 11.98 4.54 -1.12
CA ILE A 16 11.72 5.98 -0.92
C ILE A 16 12.12 6.85 -2.12
N VAL A 17 12.80 6.28 -3.10
CA VAL A 17 13.21 6.99 -4.34
C VAL A 17 12.87 6.13 -5.53
N LYS A 18 12.18 6.73 -6.52
CA LYS A 18 11.82 6.11 -7.78
C LYS A 18 12.16 7.03 -8.93
N GLN A 19 12.60 6.46 -10.05
CA GLN A 19 12.84 7.21 -11.29
C GLN A 19 11.80 6.87 -12.35
N LEU A 20 11.28 7.90 -13.01
CA LEU A 20 10.38 7.79 -14.15
C LEU A 20 10.85 8.76 -15.25
N GLY A 21 11.48 8.23 -16.29
CA GLY A 21 12.11 9.08 -17.32
C GLY A 21 13.10 10.04 -16.68
N ASP A 22 12.93 11.33 -16.96
CA ASP A 22 13.78 12.40 -16.44
C ASP A 22 13.40 12.89 -15.04
N TYR A 23 12.45 12.24 -14.37
CA TYR A 23 11.97 12.64 -13.04
C TYR A 23 12.35 11.64 -11.97
N LEU A 24 12.81 12.14 -10.83
CA LEU A 24 12.93 11.41 -9.58
C LEU A 24 11.72 11.73 -8.68
N SER A 25 11.05 10.72 -8.19
CA SER A 25 10.07 10.83 -7.13
C SER A 25 10.72 10.43 -5.81
N VAL A 26 10.65 11.31 -4.80
CA VAL A 26 11.26 11.09 -3.48
C VAL A 26 10.19 11.17 -2.41
N LEU A 27 10.02 10.11 -1.63
CA LEU A 27 9.15 10.08 -0.45
C LEU A 27 9.97 10.38 0.79
N ARG A 28 9.62 11.47 1.48
CA ARG A 28 10.30 11.83 2.72
C ARG A 28 9.39 12.59 3.67
N ARG A 29 9.37 12.18 4.94
CA ARG A 29 8.64 12.84 6.02
C ARG A 29 7.17 13.14 5.68
N GLY A 30 6.47 12.14 5.12
CA GLY A 30 5.06 12.26 4.76
C GLY A 30 4.80 13.19 3.56
N ARG A 31 5.80 13.42 2.69
CA ARG A 31 5.66 14.20 1.44
C ARG A 31 6.31 13.46 0.28
N ILE A 32 5.71 13.61 -0.88
CA ILE A 32 6.28 13.20 -2.15
C ILE A 32 6.83 14.45 -2.84
N PHE A 33 8.06 14.36 -3.34
CA PHE A 33 8.71 15.39 -4.15
C PHE A 33 8.95 14.83 -5.53
N SER A 34 8.74 15.64 -6.56
CA SER A 34 9.15 15.37 -7.93
C SER A 34 10.29 16.31 -8.28
N ILE A 35 11.36 15.75 -8.81
CA ILE A 35 12.61 16.45 -9.15
C ILE A 35 13.00 16.05 -10.56
N GLU A 36 13.17 17.02 -11.45
CA GLU A 36 13.72 16.79 -12.77
C GLU A 36 15.23 16.54 -12.64
N ALA A 37 15.67 15.38 -13.14
CA ALA A 37 17.07 14.96 -13.17
C ALA A 37 17.65 15.21 -14.55
N GLY A 38 18.00 16.46 -14.85
CA GLY A 38 18.65 16.85 -16.10
C GLY A 38 20.13 16.50 -16.13
N LYS A 39 20.78 16.68 -17.28
CA LYS A 39 22.18 16.28 -17.51
C LYS A 39 23.20 16.88 -16.54
N ASN A 40 22.93 18.03 -15.91
CA ASN A 40 23.87 18.71 -15.01
C ASN A 40 23.22 19.35 -13.77
N ALA A 41 21.93 19.14 -13.53
CA ALA A 41 21.24 19.74 -12.39
C ALA A 41 20.02 18.94 -11.96
N LEU A 42 19.74 19.00 -10.67
CA LEU A 42 18.49 18.53 -10.08
C LEU A 42 17.60 19.75 -9.87
N ARG A 43 16.41 19.77 -10.47
CA ARG A 43 15.46 20.86 -10.37
C ARG A 43 14.18 20.42 -9.69
N PRO A 44 13.78 21.00 -8.54
CA PRO A 44 12.49 20.70 -7.93
C PRO A 44 11.35 21.12 -8.88
N VAL A 45 10.36 20.22 -9.05
CA VAL A 45 9.20 20.46 -9.93
C VAL A 45 7.92 20.58 -9.13
N SER A 46 7.66 19.63 -8.24
CA SER A 46 6.40 19.55 -7.50
C SER A 46 6.61 18.92 -6.14
N SER A 47 5.73 19.24 -5.19
CA SER A 47 5.63 18.49 -3.94
C SER A 47 4.18 18.43 -3.47
N ILE A 48 3.79 17.29 -2.87
CA ILE A 48 2.46 17.02 -2.34
C ILE A 48 2.57 16.21 -1.05
N ASN A 49 1.57 16.29 -0.18
CA ASN A 49 1.50 15.40 0.97
C ASN A 49 1.33 13.94 0.50
N ALA A 50 1.98 13.01 1.19
CA ALA A 50 1.89 11.59 0.93
C ALA A 50 0.57 10.95 1.40
N TYR A 51 -0.31 11.76 1.97
CA TYR A 51 -1.64 11.40 2.46
C TYR A 51 -2.71 12.27 1.81
N GLY A 52 -3.95 11.77 1.80
CA GLY A 52 -5.08 12.43 1.13
C GLY A 52 -5.54 13.70 1.86
N PRO A 53 -6.25 14.59 1.14
CA PRO A 53 -6.86 15.78 1.71
C PRO A 53 -7.78 15.44 2.88
N GLY A 54 -7.65 16.15 4.00
CA GLY A 54 -8.43 15.91 5.22
C GLY A 54 -7.94 14.75 6.09
N ILE A 55 -6.89 14.02 5.67
CA ILE A 55 -6.25 13.01 6.51
C ILE A 55 -5.27 13.69 7.46
N SER A 56 -5.42 13.43 8.77
CA SER A 56 -4.41 13.82 9.75
C SER A 56 -3.28 12.78 9.73
N PRO A 57 -2.02 13.18 9.52
CA PRO A 57 -0.89 12.26 9.53
C PRO A 57 -0.41 11.88 10.94
N GLY A 58 -1.03 12.43 11.98
CA GLY A 58 -0.67 12.11 13.37
C GLY A 58 -0.89 10.62 13.65
N GLY A 59 0.16 9.93 14.10
CA GLY A 59 0.13 8.49 14.32
C GLY A 59 0.07 7.67 13.02
N ALA A 60 0.61 8.20 11.92
CA ALA A 60 0.76 7.48 10.67
C ALA A 60 2.21 7.59 10.15
N TRP A 61 2.65 6.56 9.45
CA TRP A 61 3.96 6.48 8.80
C TRP A 61 3.78 6.31 7.31
N TYR A 62 4.65 6.93 6.50
CA TYR A 62 4.67 6.84 5.04
C TYR A 62 6.12 6.67 4.63
N ASP A 63 6.55 5.46 4.35
CA ASP A 63 7.96 5.11 4.16
C ASP A 63 8.21 4.19 2.98
N GLU A 64 7.17 3.82 2.26
CA GLU A 64 7.27 2.96 1.10
C GLU A 64 6.52 3.56 -0.10
N MET A 65 7.16 3.56 -1.25
CA MET A 65 6.60 4.04 -2.50
C MET A 65 6.89 3.03 -3.61
N LEU A 66 5.88 2.78 -4.44
CA LEU A 66 5.96 1.95 -5.64
C LEU A 66 5.50 2.79 -6.83
N ILE A 67 5.97 2.42 -8.03
CA ILE A 67 5.60 3.13 -9.26
C ILE A 67 5.30 2.15 -10.40
N SER A 68 4.22 2.40 -11.13
CA SER A 68 3.91 1.71 -12.37
C SER A 68 3.35 2.70 -13.39
N GLY A 69 4.04 2.81 -14.52
CA GLY A 69 3.77 3.89 -15.45
C GLY A 69 3.83 5.25 -14.75
N ARG A 70 2.75 6.03 -14.83
CA ARG A 70 2.63 7.34 -14.16
C ARG A 70 1.87 7.29 -12.83
N THR A 71 1.50 6.10 -12.36
CA THR A 71 0.84 5.90 -11.08
C THR A 71 1.89 5.68 -10.00
N ILE A 72 1.82 6.48 -8.94
CA ILE A 72 2.62 6.34 -7.72
C ILE A 72 1.69 5.79 -6.63
N VAL A 73 2.14 4.74 -5.97
CA VAL A 73 1.49 4.15 -4.80
C VAL A 73 2.35 4.45 -3.59
N VAL A 74 1.79 5.11 -2.60
CA VAL A 74 2.44 5.30 -1.29
C VAL A 74 1.79 4.36 -0.29
N ILE A 75 2.61 3.61 0.39
CA ILE A 75 2.20 2.70 1.45
C ILE A 75 2.61 3.32 2.78
N GLY A 76 1.66 3.36 3.69
CA GLY A 76 1.87 3.79 5.06
C GLY A 76 1.05 2.95 6.03
N TYR A 77 1.22 3.19 7.31
CA TYR A 77 0.42 2.58 8.35
C TYR A 77 -0.19 3.67 9.24
N SER A 78 -1.46 3.54 9.57
CA SER A 78 -2.18 4.46 10.42
C SER A 78 -2.67 3.78 11.70
N TYR A 79 -2.06 4.11 12.83
CA TYR A 79 -2.52 3.65 14.14
C TYR A 79 -3.91 4.17 14.48
N ALA A 80 -4.22 5.41 14.10
CA ALA A 80 -5.52 6.02 14.35
C ALA A 80 -6.67 5.33 13.59
N ARG A 81 -6.36 4.69 12.46
CA ARG A 81 -7.35 4.02 11.58
C ARG A 81 -7.22 2.51 11.53
N GLY A 82 -6.18 1.97 12.18
CA GLY A 82 -5.94 0.54 12.35
C GLY A 82 -5.70 -0.20 11.04
N GLY A 83 -4.60 0.11 10.35
CA GLY A 83 -4.24 -0.64 9.16
C GLY A 83 -3.32 0.09 8.18
N THR A 84 -3.00 -0.60 7.10
CA THR A 84 -2.22 -0.08 5.99
C THR A 84 -3.02 1.01 5.26
N GLU A 85 -2.40 2.17 5.07
CA GLU A 85 -2.92 3.25 4.25
C GLU A 85 -2.27 3.18 2.86
N ILE A 86 -3.10 3.15 1.81
CA ILE A 86 -2.70 3.07 0.41
C ILE A 86 -3.10 4.37 -0.27
N GLY A 87 -2.13 5.24 -0.53
CA GLY A 87 -2.30 6.48 -1.27
C GLY A 87 -2.00 6.29 -2.75
N LEU A 88 -2.91 6.67 -3.63
CA LEU A 88 -2.72 6.67 -5.08
C LEU A 88 -2.51 8.09 -5.57
N PHE A 89 -1.44 8.29 -6.33
CA PHE A 89 -1.06 9.56 -6.92
C PHE A 89 -0.73 9.36 -8.40
N HIS A 90 -0.68 10.46 -9.13
CA HIS A 90 -0.28 10.49 -10.52
C HIS A 90 0.82 11.53 -10.72
N ILE A 91 1.82 11.21 -11.53
CA ILE A 91 2.82 12.17 -12.03
C ILE A 91 2.56 12.42 -13.50
N ASP A 92 2.28 13.67 -13.88
CA ASP A 92 2.00 14.04 -15.27
C ASP A 92 3.28 14.18 -16.12
N GLU A 93 3.14 14.52 -17.39
CA GLU A 93 4.27 14.65 -18.33
C GLU A 93 5.22 15.79 -17.97
N ALA A 94 4.72 16.81 -17.27
CA ALA A 94 5.53 17.91 -16.77
C ALA A 94 6.17 17.61 -15.40
N GLY A 95 6.04 16.39 -14.89
CA GLY A 95 6.55 15.98 -13.58
C GLY A 95 5.72 16.49 -12.40
N LYS A 96 4.53 17.04 -12.62
CA LYS A 96 3.68 17.53 -11.54
C LYS A 96 2.91 16.38 -10.88
N LEU A 97 2.85 16.41 -9.56
CA LEU A 97 2.20 15.39 -8.73
C LEU A 97 0.73 15.76 -8.47
N HIS A 98 -0.14 14.78 -8.61
CA HIS A 98 -1.58 14.90 -8.37
C HIS A 98 -2.06 13.79 -7.46
N TYR A 99 -2.86 14.14 -6.44
CA TYR A 99 -3.55 13.16 -5.60
C TYR A 99 -4.73 12.54 -6.36
N ARG A 100 -4.96 11.24 -6.18
CA ARG A 100 -6.10 10.52 -6.76
C ARG A 100 -7.06 10.03 -5.69
N SER A 101 -6.60 9.14 -4.82
CA SER A 101 -7.45 8.49 -3.81
C SER A 101 -6.60 7.89 -2.69
N THR A 102 -7.26 7.60 -1.57
CA THR A 102 -6.67 6.86 -0.44
C THR A 102 -7.62 5.76 0.01
N TYR A 103 -7.05 4.62 0.32
CA TYR A 103 -7.74 3.45 0.85
C TYR A 103 -7.07 3.00 2.15
N HIS A 104 -7.85 2.37 3.02
CA HIS A 104 -7.33 1.68 4.19
C HIS A 104 -7.59 0.18 4.01
N MET A 105 -6.54 -0.60 4.21
CA MET A 105 -6.60 -2.05 4.27
C MET A 105 -6.36 -2.49 5.71
N ARG A 106 -7.25 -3.28 6.25
CA ARG A 106 -7.10 -3.84 7.58
C ARG A 106 -5.88 -4.75 7.60
N SER A 107 -4.94 -4.48 8.49
CA SER A 107 -3.70 -5.23 8.67
C SER A 107 -3.17 -5.00 10.08
N ASN A 108 -2.27 -5.86 10.52
CA ASN A 108 -1.43 -5.58 11.69
C ASN A 108 -0.35 -4.55 11.33
N ASP A 109 0.28 -3.99 12.37
CA ASP A 109 1.39 -3.08 12.22
C ASP A 109 2.59 -3.79 11.55
N TYR A 110 3.06 -3.24 10.43
CA TYR A 110 4.17 -3.82 9.68
C TYR A 110 5.56 -3.57 10.31
N PHE A 111 5.67 -2.68 11.28
CA PHE A 111 6.86 -2.56 12.11
C PHE A 111 7.03 -3.70 13.12
N SER A 112 5.99 -4.51 13.33
CA SER A 112 6.19 -5.76 14.04
C SER A 112 7.20 -6.60 13.24
N SER A 113 8.08 -7.34 13.91
CA SER A 113 9.14 -8.21 13.35
C SER A 113 8.64 -9.29 12.36
N ARG A 114 7.39 -9.20 11.92
CA ARG A 114 6.72 -10.11 11.00
C ARG A 114 6.85 -9.58 9.59
N ASN A 115 7.37 -10.42 8.70
CA ASN A 115 7.62 -10.11 7.30
C ASN A 115 6.37 -9.55 6.61
N TYR A 116 6.39 -8.27 6.36
CA TYR A 116 5.47 -7.57 5.50
C TYR A 116 6.14 -7.36 4.15
N ALA A 117 5.42 -7.52 3.06
CA ALA A 117 5.95 -7.25 1.74
C ALA A 117 4.89 -6.67 0.83
N SER A 118 5.24 -5.63 0.09
CA SER A 118 4.48 -5.10 -1.02
C SER A 118 5.24 -5.24 -2.33
N ARG A 119 4.52 -5.50 -3.40
CA ARG A 119 5.04 -5.56 -4.76
C ARG A 119 4.06 -4.95 -5.72
N LEU A 120 4.57 -4.34 -6.78
CA LEU A 120 3.75 -3.82 -7.86
C LEU A 120 4.17 -4.47 -9.18
N ILE A 121 3.23 -5.18 -9.82
CA ILE A 121 3.43 -5.85 -11.11
C ILE A 121 2.41 -5.30 -12.10
N GLY A 122 2.85 -4.45 -13.01
CA GLY A 122 1.94 -3.72 -13.88
C GLY A 122 0.94 -2.90 -13.06
N LYS A 123 -0.35 -3.25 -13.11
CA LYS A 123 -1.43 -2.59 -12.35
C LYS A 123 -1.85 -3.37 -11.10
N GLN A 124 -1.19 -4.47 -10.80
CA GLN A 124 -1.50 -5.32 -9.65
C GLN A 124 -0.60 -4.99 -8.47
N LEU A 125 -1.17 -4.39 -7.43
CA LEU A 125 -0.54 -4.18 -6.16
C LEU A 125 -0.76 -5.42 -5.29
N ILE A 126 0.32 -6.03 -4.84
CA ILE A 126 0.31 -7.29 -4.08
C ILE A 126 0.85 -7.00 -2.68
N PHE A 127 0.10 -7.45 -1.67
CA PHE A 127 0.51 -7.41 -0.28
C PHE A 127 0.55 -8.81 0.30
N TYR A 128 1.62 -9.11 1.02
CA TYR A 128 1.63 -10.19 1.99
C TYR A 128 1.50 -9.56 3.39
N SER A 129 0.52 -10.01 4.16
CA SER A 129 0.34 -9.53 5.53
C SER A 129 -0.11 -10.67 6.45
N PRO A 130 0.65 -10.96 7.53
CA PRO A 130 0.18 -11.81 8.60
C PRO A 130 -0.77 -11.05 9.51
N MET A 131 -1.87 -11.66 9.91
CA MET A 131 -2.87 -11.10 10.84
C MET A 131 -3.12 -12.06 11.99
N GLU A 132 -3.09 -11.56 13.22
CA GLU A 132 -3.51 -12.35 14.38
C GLU A 132 -5.02 -12.51 14.39
N VAL A 133 -5.48 -13.76 14.54
CA VAL A 133 -6.90 -14.08 14.63
C VAL A 133 -7.26 -14.30 16.09
N ASN A 134 -8.12 -13.44 16.62
CA ASN A 134 -8.66 -13.64 17.95
C ASN A 134 -9.80 -14.65 17.88
N LEU A 135 -9.57 -15.86 18.43
CA LEU A 135 -10.55 -16.94 18.45
C LEU A 135 -11.65 -16.74 19.51
N TYR A 136 -11.41 -15.88 20.50
CA TYR A 136 -12.32 -15.65 21.63
C TYR A 136 -13.12 -14.34 21.54
N GLY A 137 -12.91 -13.55 20.47
CA GLY A 137 -13.54 -12.26 20.25
C GLY A 137 -14.28 -12.17 18.92
N ASP A 138 -14.59 -10.94 18.50
CA ASP A 138 -15.16 -10.68 17.18
C ASP A 138 -14.08 -10.90 16.11
N SER A 139 -14.01 -12.12 15.57
CA SER A 139 -13.09 -12.51 14.51
C SER A 139 -13.34 -11.76 13.17
N SER A 140 -14.49 -11.08 13.03
CA SER A 140 -14.80 -10.32 11.81
C SER A 140 -13.80 -9.20 11.56
N ASN A 141 -13.16 -8.68 12.61
CA ASN A 141 -12.13 -7.66 12.53
C ASN A 141 -10.72 -8.21 12.26
N SER A 142 -10.54 -9.53 12.32
CA SER A 142 -9.26 -10.21 12.07
C SER A 142 -9.09 -10.67 10.63
N LEU A 143 -9.99 -10.29 9.72
CA LEU A 143 -9.94 -10.70 8.32
C LEU A 143 -9.60 -9.53 7.41
N PRO A 144 -8.84 -9.76 6.30
CA PRO A 144 -8.53 -8.75 5.32
C PRO A 144 -9.78 -8.05 4.79
N ALA A 145 -9.77 -6.72 4.85
CA ALA A 145 -10.87 -5.88 4.39
C ALA A 145 -10.33 -4.52 3.93
N VAL A 146 -11.01 -3.90 2.97
CA VAL A 146 -10.62 -2.62 2.38
C VAL A 146 -11.78 -1.63 2.44
N ARG A 147 -11.47 -0.34 2.63
CA ARG A 147 -12.42 0.76 2.49
C ARG A 147 -11.76 1.97 1.82
N ALA A 148 -12.54 2.80 1.13
CA ALA A 148 -12.08 4.10 0.71
C ALA A 148 -12.03 5.06 1.92
N TRP A 149 -11.09 5.99 1.91
CA TRP A 149 -10.86 6.96 2.98
C TRP A 149 -12.11 7.76 3.36
N GLN A 150 -12.89 8.21 2.35
CA GLN A 150 -14.09 9.01 2.57
C GLN A 150 -15.24 8.22 3.17
N GLN A 151 -15.18 6.90 3.19
CA GLN A 151 -16.24 6.06 3.76
C GLN A 151 -16.15 6.06 5.28
N LYS A 152 -17.30 5.85 5.94
CA LYS A 152 -17.39 5.72 7.40
C LYS A 152 -16.48 4.59 7.92
N PRO A 153 -15.96 4.68 9.15
CA PRO A 153 -15.10 3.65 9.72
C PRO A 153 -15.65 2.22 9.62
N GLY A 154 -16.96 2.02 9.74
CA GLY A 154 -17.62 0.71 9.61
C GLY A 154 -17.79 0.18 8.18
N ALA A 155 -17.38 0.93 7.17
CA ALA A 155 -17.59 0.55 5.76
C ALA A 155 -16.46 -0.35 5.18
N PHE A 156 -15.70 -1.06 6.03
CA PHE A 156 -14.75 -2.06 5.55
C PHE A 156 -15.48 -3.19 4.85
N LYS A 157 -15.12 -3.43 3.60
CA LYS A 157 -15.60 -4.56 2.81
C LYS A 157 -14.56 -5.68 2.91
N ARG A 158 -14.99 -6.84 3.41
CA ARG A 158 -14.17 -8.06 3.45
C ARG A 158 -13.77 -8.47 2.03
N ILE A 159 -12.49 -8.81 1.85
CA ILE A 159 -11.91 -9.21 0.56
C ILE A 159 -11.40 -10.65 0.55
N LEU A 160 -11.45 -11.35 1.69
CA LEU A 160 -11.10 -12.75 1.83
C LEU A 160 -12.37 -13.58 2.01
N PRO A 161 -12.84 -14.35 0.98
CA PRO A 161 -13.93 -15.30 1.15
C PRO A 161 -13.47 -16.54 1.91
N ALA A 162 -14.39 -17.21 2.62
CA ALA A 162 -14.07 -18.38 3.41
C ALA A 162 -13.51 -19.55 2.58
N THR A 163 -13.87 -19.61 1.29
CA THR A 163 -13.39 -20.61 0.33
C THR A 163 -11.92 -20.43 -0.09
N GLU A 164 -11.32 -19.31 0.22
CA GLU A 164 -9.93 -18.98 -0.10
C GLU A 164 -9.03 -18.99 1.16
N ILE A 165 -9.48 -19.67 2.22
CA ILE A 165 -8.69 -19.92 3.42
C ILE A 165 -8.24 -21.38 3.38
N TYR A 166 -6.91 -21.58 3.35
CA TYR A 166 -6.28 -22.88 3.27
C TYR A 166 -5.72 -23.29 4.62
N GLN A 167 -5.94 -24.53 5.00
CA GLN A 167 -5.47 -25.08 6.27
C GLN A 167 -4.46 -26.20 6.00
N THR A 168 -3.41 -26.27 6.79
CA THR A 168 -2.31 -27.23 6.61
C THR A 168 -2.66 -28.67 7.05
N GLY A 169 -3.78 -28.90 7.68
CA GLY A 169 -4.15 -30.21 8.26
C GLY A 169 -3.33 -30.62 9.48
N LEU A 170 -2.39 -29.79 9.92
CA LEU A 170 -1.65 -30.00 11.18
C LEU A 170 -2.51 -29.52 12.34
N SER A 171 -2.54 -30.32 13.43
CA SER A 171 -3.20 -29.90 14.67
C SER A 171 -2.48 -28.67 15.24
N THR A 172 -3.20 -27.59 15.45
CA THR A 172 -2.69 -26.40 16.12
C THR A 172 -3.16 -26.45 17.57
N ASP A 173 -2.33 -26.99 18.46
CA ASP A 173 -2.62 -27.00 19.91
C ASP A 173 -2.34 -25.63 20.57
N GLY A 174 -2.14 -24.58 19.77
CA GLY A 174 -1.81 -23.23 20.22
C GLY A 174 -2.99 -22.28 20.24
N TYR A 175 -2.98 -21.38 21.22
CA TYR A 175 -4.00 -20.33 21.39
C TYR A 175 -3.82 -19.17 20.39
N ASP A 176 -2.70 -19.07 19.71
CA ASP A 176 -2.37 -18.00 18.78
C ASP A 176 -2.43 -18.49 17.33
N LEU A 177 -3.46 -18.05 16.63
CA LEU A 177 -3.61 -18.31 15.20
C LEU A 177 -3.20 -17.08 14.41
N THR A 178 -2.24 -17.23 13.50
CA THR A 178 -1.87 -16.20 12.53
C THR A 178 -2.41 -16.58 11.15
N LEU A 179 -3.20 -15.69 10.56
CA LEU A 179 -3.66 -15.79 9.19
C LEU A 179 -2.61 -15.15 8.27
N HIS A 180 -1.97 -15.93 7.43
CA HIS A 180 -1.03 -15.44 6.42
C HIS A 180 -1.78 -15.16 5.14
N SER A 181 -1.98 -13.90 4.78
CA SER A 181 -2.77 -13.52 3.61
C SER A 181 -1.94 -12.86 2.52
N VAL A 182 -2.26 -13.19 1.28
CA VAL A 182 -1.82 -12.48 0.08
C VAL A 182 -3.01 -11.74 -0.50
N THR A 183 -2.93 -10.41 -0.52
CA THR A 183 -3.94 -9.54 -1.09
C THR A 183 -3.45 -8.98 -2.41
N THR A 184 -4.29 -9.03 -3.43
CA THR A 184 -4.04 -8.44 -4.75
C THR A 184 -5.07 -7.37 -5.03
N CYS A 185 -4.62 -6.16 -5.38
CA CYS A 185 -5.47 -5.01 -5.69
C CYS A 185 -5.17 -4.46 -7.09
N ASP A 186 -6.19 -4.21 -7.89
CA ASP A 186 -6.07 -3.51 -9.17
C ASP A 186 -6.04 -1.98 -8.93
N ILE A 187 -4.90 -1.34 -9.24
CA ILE A 187 -4.69 0.11 -9.12
C ILE A 187 -5.00 0.89 -10.41
N SER A 188 -5.64 0.25 -11.39
CA SER A 188 -6.06 0.93 -12.63
C SER A 188 -6.98 2.12 -12.31
N GLU A 189 -7.23 2.97 -13.31
CA GLU A 189 -7.94 4.27 -13.16
C GLU A 189 -9.43 4.18 -12.76
N ARG A 190 -9.88 3.07 -12.23
CA ARG A 190 -11.23 2.90 -11.73
C ARG A 190 -11.45 3.74 -10.47
N SER A 191 -12.68 4.14 -10.24
CA SER A 191 -13.09 4.93 -9.08
C SER A 191 -12.99 4.18 -7.75
N THR A 192 -12.78 2.86 -7.78
CA THR A 192 -12.68 2.00 -6.60
C THR A 192 -11.51 1.05 -6.73
N LEU A 193 -10.76 0.88 -5.64
CA LEU A 193 -9.72 -0.14 -5.52
C LEU A 193 -10.40 -1.51 -5.43
N ASP A 194 -10.17 -2.35 -6.42
CA ASP A 194 -10.70 -3.72 -6.47
C ASP A 194 -9.65 -4.69 -5.92
N CYS A 195 -9.95 -5.30 -4.78
CA CYS A 195 -9.05 -6.19 -4.07
C CYS A 195 -9.67 -7.55 -3.81
N SER A 196 -8.84 -8.58 -3.85
CA SER A 196 -9.13 -9.94 -3.39
C SER A 196 -7.98 -10.47 -2.54
N ALA A 197 -8.26 -11.40 -1.64
CA ALA A 197 -7.25 -12.02 -0.79
C ALA A 197 -7.40 -13.55 -0.75
N LYS A 198 -6.27 -14.21 -0.52
CA LYS A 198 -6.16 -15.65 -0.21
C LYS A 198 -5.32 -15.82 1.04
N ALA A 199 -5.61 -16.82 1.84
CA ALA A 199 -4.89 -17.11 3.08
C ALA A 199 -4.73 -18.60 3.33
#